data_a519803cda630bbf8cb742c2ec58acbe
#
_entry.id   a519803cda630bbf8cb742c2ec58acbe
#
_cell.length_a   1.000
_cell.length_b   1.000
_cell.length_c   1.000
_cell.angle_alpha   90.00
_cell.angle_beta   90.00
_cell.angle_gamma   90.00
#
_symmetry.space_group_name_H-M   'P 1'
#
loop_
_entity.id
_entity.type
_entity.pdbx_description
1 polymer ?
#
loop_
_entity_poly.entity_id
_entity_poly.type
_entity_poly.pdbx_seq_one_letter_code
_entity_poly.pdbx_strand_id
1 'polypeptide(L)'
;MTGRHRDAISPLTLVTGVAGVLFGIIVGYMLGVSQTGAGSIPVAAASAQTAAAPAANEQELQAYRNVLASDPKNVRANVELGNRLYDAGRYSDAIPYYQQAFTLDSKNVSVSTDLATALYYAGRADEALVQFDKSLALDPKHAQTLFNIGIVKRDAKNDPQGAIMVWERLLADVPDYPDAAKVRTMLTELRQKTSHP
;
A
#
# COMPACT_ATOMS: atom_id res chain seq x y z
N MET A 1 32.03 -57.52 10.01
CA MET A 1 31.95 -56.49 11.06
C MET A 1 31.53 -55.20 10.40
N THR A 2 30.32 -55.08 10.21
CA THR A 2 29.23 -54.14 10.54
C THR A 2 29.66 -52.68 10.62
N GLY A 3 29.59 -51.99 9.50
CA GLY A 3 29.62 -50.53 9.38
C GLY A 3 28.20 -50.00 9.17
N ARG A 4 27.73 -49.21 10.10
CA ARG A 4 26.38 -48.65 10.17
C ARG A 4 26.30 -47.39 9.29
N HIS A 5 25.52 -47.44 8.23
CA HIS A 5 25.06 -46.25 7.50
C HIS A 5 24.22 -45.38 8.44
N ARG A 6 24.60 -44.13 8.55
CA ARG A 6 23.77 -43.05 9.12
C ARG A 6 23.19 -42.24 7.99
N ASP A 7 21.92 -42.46 7.73
CA ASP A 7 21.14 -41.63 6.83
C ASP A 7 20.98 -40.24 7.45
N ALA A 8 21.57 -39.22 6.80
CA ALA A 8 21.38 -37.84 7.16
C ALA A 8 20.06 -37.35 6.53
N ILE A 9 19.06 -37.17 7.35
CA ILE A 9 17.81 -36.57 6.96
C ILE A 9 18.05 -35.05 6.90
N SER A 10 18.01 -34.47 5.70
CA SER A 10 18.00 -33.04 5.50
C SER A 10 16.65 -32.46 5.90
N PRO A 11 16.58 -31.44 6.76
CA PRO A 11 15.32 -30.76 7.00
C PRO A 11 15.03 -29.83 5.80
N LEU A 12 14.01 -30.20 5.04
CA LEU A 12 13.40 -29.37 4.03
C LEU A 12 12.66 -28.25 4.78
N THR A 13 13.30 -27.12 4.94
CA THR A 13 12.67 -25.90 5.46
C THR A 13 11.68 -25.39 4.42
N LEU A 14 10.41 -25.66 4.66
CA LEU A 14 9.30 -25.10 3.93
C LEU A 14 9.19 -23.60 4.29
N VAL A 15 9.81 -22.76 3.49
CA VAL A 15 9.58 -21.31 3.56
C VAL A 15 8.28 -21.04 2.82
N THR A 16 7.18 -21.04 3.55
CA THR A 16 5.91 -20.48 3.06
C THR A 16 6.02 -18.96 3.09
N GLY A 17 6.46 -18.39 1.98
CA GLY A 17 6.35 -16.95 1.75
C GLY A 17 4.89 -16.56 1.65
N VAL A 18 4.41 -15.81 2.62
CA VAL A 18 3.13 -15.11 2.53
C VAL A 18 3.36 -13.94 1.58
N ALA A 19 3.13 -14.18 0.29
CA ALA A 19 3.00 -13.10 -0.68
C ALA A 19 1.69 -12.37 -0.39
N GLY A 20 1.81 -11.14 0.13
CA GLY A 20 0.68 -10.25 0.32
C GLY A 20 -0.01 -9.96 -1.00
N VAL A 21 -1.22 -10.49 -1.15
CA VAL A 21 -2.09 -10.22 -2.29
C VAL A 21 -2.70 -8.84 -2.11
N LEU A 22 -2.06 -7.82 -2.66
CA LEU A 22 -2.67 -6.53 -2.92
C LEU A 22 -2.97 -6.44 -4.42
N PHE A 23 -3.94 -7.22 -4.89
CA PHE A 23 -4.54 -7.05 -6.20
C PHE A 23 -6.05 -7.14 -6.06
N GLY A 24 -6.70 -6.02 -6.16
CA GLY A 24 -8.14 -5.93 -6.22
C GLY A 24 -8.56 -4.59 -6.75
N ILE A 25 -8.85 -4.56 -8.02
CA ILE A 25 -10.00 -3.95 -8.65
C ILE A 25 -9.84 -2.49 -9.06
N ILE A 26 -9.32 -2.30 -10.28
CA ILE A 26 -9.89 -1.37 -11.24
C ILE A 26 -9.84 -2.05 -12.62
N VAL A 27 -10.80 -2.89 -12.93
CA VAL A 27 -11.19 -3.23 -14.32
C VAL A 27 -12.69 -3.44 -14.31
N GLY A 28 -13.43 -2.46 -14.83
CA GLY A 28 -14.87 -2.59 -14.97
C GLY A 28 -15.55 -1.31 -15.43
N TYR A 29 -15.01 -0.67 -16.46
CA TYR A 29 -15.80 0.30 -17.20
C TYR A 29 -15.33 0.37 -18.66
N MET A 30 -15.94 -0.41 -19.52
CA MET A 30 -16.26 -0.12 -20.91
C MET A 30 -16.68 -1.39 -21.63
N LEU A 31 -17.97 -1.54 -21.84
CA LEU A 31 -18.58 -2.12 -23.05
C LEU A 31 -20.11 -1.96 -22.92
N GLY A 32 -20.58 -0.78 -23.26
CA GLY A 32 -22.00 -0.56 -23.51
C GLY A 32 -22.23 -0.52 -24.99
N VAL A 33 -22.67 -1.61 -25.57
CA VAL A 33 -23.19 -1.66 -26.95
C VAL A 33 -24.70 -1.54 -26.92
N SER A 34 -25.19 -0.60 -27.69
CA SER A 34 -26.58 -0.33 -28.01
C SER A 34 -27.36 -1.59 -28.45
N GLN A 35 -28.49 -1.85 -27.82
CA GLN A 35 -29.61 -2.51 -28.53
C GLN A 35 -30.92 -1.93 -28.05
N THR A 36 -31.68 -1.39 -29.01
CA THR A 36 -33.07 -0.97 -28.92
C THR A 36 -33.96 -2.19 -28.82
N GLY A 37 -34.83 -2.22 -27.81
CA GLY A 37 -35.88 -3.23 -27.69
C GLY A 37 -36.73 -2.95 -26.45
N ALA A 38 -37.96 -2.49 -26.65
CA ALA A 38 -38.93 -2.21 -25.61
C ALA A 38 -39.32 -3.47 -24.85
N GLY A 39 -39.10 -3.51 -23.56
CA GLY A 39 -39.57 -4.51 -22.64
C GLY A 39 -39.29 -4.07 -21.21
N SER A 40 -40.31 -3.59 -20.52
CA SER A 40 -40.26 -3.21 -19.12
C SER A 40 -39.91 -4.41 -18.23
N ILE A 41 -38.69 -4.49 -17.74
CA ILE A 41 -38.29 -5.44 -16.72
C ILE A 41 -38.12 -4.63 -15.40
N PRO A 42 -38.59 -5.13 -14.25
CA PRO A 42 -38.47 -4.43 -12.99
C PRO A 42 -36.99 -4.29 -12.67
N VAL A 43 -36.56 -3.06 -12.47
CA VAL A 43 -35.23 -2.73 -11.95
C VAL A 43 -35.14 -3.29 -10.53
N ALA A 44 -34.68 -4.53 -10.41
CA ALA A 44 -34.09 -4.98 -9.18
C ALA A 44 -32.83 -4.13 -8.98
N ALA A 45 -32.84 -3.27 -7.95
CA ALA A 45 -31.69 -2.48 -7.55
C ALA A 45 -30.51 -3.44 -7.34
N ALA A 46 -29.63 -3.52 -8.32
CA ALA A 46 -28.32 -4.10 -8.14
C ALA A 46 -27.60 -3.16 -7.14
N SER A 47 -27.71 -3.49 -5.87
CA SER A 47 -26.84 -2.94 -4.84
C SER A 47 -25.43 -3.13 -5.35
N ALA A 48 -24.77 -2.04 -5.70
CA ALA A 48 -23.34 -2.03 -5.94
C ALA A 48 -22.70 -2.56 -4.65
N GLN A 49 -22.32 -3.82 -4.68
CA GLN A 49 -21.50 -4.42 -3.67
C GLN A 49 -20.12 -3.80 -3.85
N THR A 50 -19.93 -2.60 -3.30
CA THR A 50 -18.58 -2.12 -2.95
C THR A 50 -17.95 -3.27 -2.20
N ALA A 51 -16.88 -3.85 -2.76
CA ALA A 51 -16.08 -4.83 -2.06
C ALA A 51 -15.69 -4.19 -0.72
N ALA A 52 -16.38 -4.59 0.35
CA ALA A 52 -16.11 -4.10 1.67
C ALA A 52 -14.64 -4.46 1.96
N ALA A 53 -13.86 -3.46 2.33
CA ALA A 53 -12.56 -3.70 2.92
C ALA A 53 -12.71 -4.78 4.00
N PRO A 54 -11.79 -5.75 4.11
CA PRO A 54 -11.91 -6.82 5.09
C PRO A 54 -12.17 -6.19 6.45
N ALA A 55 -13.29 -6.56 7.06
CA ALA A 55 -13.66 -6.04 8.37
C ALA A 55 -12.49 -6.31 9.32
N ALA A 56 -11.95 -5.25 9.94
CA ALA A 56 -10.90 -5.40 10.93
C ALA A 56 -11.37 -6.43 11.96
N ASN A 57 -10.55 -7.40 12.25
CA ASN A 57 -10.84 -8.32 13.34
C ASN A 57 -10.75 -7.54 14.66
N GLU A 58 -11.88 -7.12 15.19
CA GLU A 58 -11.92 -6.29 16.42
C GLU A 58 -11.24 -6.99 17.61
N GLN A 59 -11.22 -8.31 17.65
CA GLN A 59 -10.49 -9.06 18.67
C GLN A 59 -8.97 -8.82 18.55
N GLU A 60 -8.44 -8.82 17.33
CA GLU A 60 -7.04 -8.56 17.07
C GLU A 60 -6.66 -7.10 17.38
N LEU A 61 -7.49 -6.15 16.95
CA LEU A 61 -7.31 -4.74 17.32
C LEU A 61 -7.32 -4.55 18.83
N GLN A 62 -8.23 -5.22 19.53
CA GLN A 62 -8.31 -5.13 20.99
C GLN A 62 -7.10 -5.75 21.67
N ALA A 63 -6.54 -6.84 21.14
CA ALA A 63 -5.31 -7.43 21.65
C ALA A 63 -4.14 -6.44 21.62
N TYR A 64 -3.92 -5.76 20.49
CA TYR A 64 -2.89 -4.73 20.39
C TYR A 64 -3.16 -3.52 21.30
N ARG A 65 -4.43 -3.08 21.43
CA ARG A 65 -4.80 -2.01 22.38
C ARG A 65 -4.48 -2.39 23.82
N ASN A 66 -4.68 -3.64 24.21
CA ASN A 66 -4.34 -4.12 25.56
C ASN A 66 -2.81 -4.11 25.78
N VAL A 67 -2.03 -4.50 24.76
CA VAL A 67 -0.57 -4.37 24.83
C VAL A 67 -0.16 -2.91 25.02
N LEU A 68 -0.74 -1.99 24.25
CA LEU A 68 -0.43 -0.57 24.34
C LEU A 68 -0.94 0.10 25.62
N ALA A 69 -1.98 -0.45 26.25
CA ALA A 69 -2.45 0.01 27.56
C ALA A 69 -1.41 -0.29 28.67
N SER A 70 -0.68 -1.40 28.55
CA SER A 70 0.38 -1.79 29.50
C SER A 70 1.75 -1.23 29.12
N ASP A 71 2.04 -1.11 27.81
CA ASP A 71 3.28 -0.59 27.25
C ASP A 71 3.03 0.36 26.07
N PRO A 72 2.73 1.64 26.33
CA PRO A 72 2.45 2.63 25.27
C PRO A 72 3.64 2.88 24.33
N LYS A 73 4.86 2.50 24.76
CA LYS A 73 6.09 2.67 23.96
C LYS A 73 6.46 1.44 23.14
N ASN A 74 5.60 0.44 23.10
CA ASN A 74 5.83 -0.74 22.28
C ASN A 74 5.72 -0.39 20.78
N VAL A 75 6.87 -0.19 20.14
CA VAL A 75 6.95 0.19 18.72
C VAL A 75 6.21 -0.82 17.85
N ARG A 76 6.46 -2.13 18.07
CA ARG A 76 5.83 -3.19 17.29
C ARG A 76 4.30 -3.18 17.41
N ALA A 77 3.78 -3.05 18.62
CA ALA A 77 2.34 -3.02 18.83
C ALA A 77 1.68 -1.79 18.16
N ASN A 78 2.36 -0.64 18.18
CA ASN A 78 1.89 0.54 17.47
C ASN A 78 1.87 0.29 15.94
N VAL A 79 2.94 -0.26 15.35
CA VAL A 79 3.01 -0.58 13.92
C VAL A 79 1.91 -1.57 13.54
N GLU A 80 1.78 -2.68 14.26
CA GLU A 80 0.79 -3.72 13.95
C GLU A 80 -0.66 -3.21 14.05
N LEU A 81 -0.97 -2.41 15.08
CA LEU A 81 -2.30 -1.82 15.20
C LEU A 81 -2.56 -0.82 14.06
N GLY A 82 -1.56 -0.02 13.69
CA GLY A 82 -1.62 0.85 12.52
C GLY A 82 -1.90 0.06 11.24
N ASN A 83 -1.18 -1.05 11.00
CA ASN A 83 -1.35 -1.91 9.84
C ASN A 83 -2.78 -2.49 9.77
N ARG A 84 -3.30 -3.04 10.89
CA ARG A 84 -4.66 -3.62 10.92
C ARG A 84 -5.73 -2.58 10.65
N LEU A 85 -5.57 -1.38 11.18
CA LEU A 85 -6.49 -0.27 10.92
C LEU A 85 -6.39 0.20 9.46
N TYR A 86 -5.19 0.28 8.92
CA TYR A 86 -4.95 0.63 7.52
C TYR A 86 -5.59 -0.40 6.56
N ASP A 87 -5.35 -1.70 6.80
CA ASP A 87 -5.92 -2.79 6.00
C ASP A 87 -7.46 -2.82 6.04
N ALA A 88 -8.04 -2.36 7.15
CA ALA A 88 -9.48 -2.18 7.30
C ALA A 88 -10.03 -0.89 6.65
N GLY A 89 -9.19 -0.10 5.96
CA GLY A 89 -9.59 1.18 5.38
C GLY A 89 -9.78 2.31 6.41
N ARG A 90 -9.45 2.06 7.68
CA ARG A 90 -9.56 3.01 8.80
C ARG A 90 -8.32 3.89 8.88
N TYR A 91 -7.98 4.54 7.77
CA TYR A 91 -6.73 5.28 7.61
C TYR A 91 -6.53 6.37 8.67
N SER A 92 -7.57 7.15 8.96
CA SER A 92 -7.51 8.19 9.99
C SER A 92 -7.21 7.63 11.38
N ASP A 93 -7.71 6.42 11.68
CA ASP A 93 -7.47 5.75 12.95
C ASP A 93 -6.06 5.14 13.02
N ALA A 94 -5.46 4.76 11.88
CA ALA A 94 -4.10 4.22 11.80
C ALA A 94 -3.02 5.28 12.07
N ILE A 95 -3.26 6.53 11.65
CA ILE A 95 -2.29 7.63 11.72
C ILE A 95 -1.66 7.80 13.11
N PRO A 96 -2.40 7.90 14.22
CA PRO A 96 -1.80 8.13 15.54
C PRO A 96 -0.86 6.99 15.97
N TYR A 97 -1.12 5.76 15.57
CA TYR A 97 -0.28 4.62 15.90
C TYR A 97 1.02 4.62 15.10
N TYR A 98 0.96 4.86 13.79
CA TYR A 98 2.17 5.05 12.99
C TYR A 98 2.99 6.26 13.46
N GLN A 99 2.32 7.35 13.84
CA GLN A 99 2.99 8.55 14.36
C GLN A 99 3.71 8.26 15.67
N GLN A 100 3.10 7.49 16.57
CA GLN A 100 3.71 7.06 17.82
C GLN A 100 4.91 6.13 17.55
N ALA A 101 4.75 5.14 16.66
CA ALA A 101 5.83 4.25 16.26
C ALA A 101 7.02 5.01 15.67
N PHE A 102 6.78 5.98 14.78
CA PHE A 102 7.82 6.81 14.20
C PHE A 102 8.47 7.77 15.21
N THR A 103 7.72 8.25 16.19
CA THR A 103 8.29 9.05 17.29
C THR A 103 9.25 8.24 18.12
N LEU A 104 8.94 6.96 18.35
CA LEU A 104 9.76 6.04 19.14
C LEU A 104 10.98 5.52 18.36
N ASP A 105 10.84 5.32 17.06
CA ASP A 105 11.89 4.89 16.14
C ASP A 105 11.92 5.80 14.90
N SER A 106 12.49 6.98 15.08
CA SER A 106 12.51 8.03 14.06
C SER A 106 13.43 7.75 12.85
N LYS A 107 14.16 6.62 12.87
CA LYS A 107 15.00 6.17 11.75
C LYS A 107 14.32 5.09 10.89
N ASN A 108 13.15 4.65 11.27
CA ASN A 108 12.41 3.62 10.54
C ASN A 108 11.72 4.23 9.31
N VAL A 109 12.37 4.10 8.17
CA VAL A 109 11.86 4.61 6.89
C VAL A 109 10.54 3.97 6.49
N SER A 110 10.34 2.68 6.78
CA SER A 110 9.10 1.97 6.46
C SER A 110 7.92 2.55 7.23
N VAL A 111 8.06 2.71 8.55
CA VAL A 111 7.01 3.32 9.38
C VAL A 111 6.71 4.77 8.96
N SER A 112 7.75 5.55 8.60
CA SER A 112 7.58 6.89 8.05
C SER A 112 6.79 6.89 6.74
N THR A 113 7.05 5.89 5.88
CA THR A 113 6.34 5.71 4.60
C THR A 113 4.89 5.26 4.81
N ASP A 114 4.65 4.35 5.77
CA ASP A 114 3.30 3.88 6.12
C ASP A 114 2.45 5.02 6.70
N LEU A 115 3.02 5.85 7.57
CA LEU A 115 2.38 7.06 8.07
C LEU A 115 1.96 7.99 6.92
N ALA A 116 2.88 8.26 5.98
CA ALA A 116 2.60 9.11 4.84
C ALA A 116 1.50 8.51 3.94
N THR A 117 1.52 7.20 3.75
CA THR A 117 0.52 6.49 2.96
C THR A 117 -0.86 6.55 3.63
N ALA A 118 -0.92 6.37 4.95
CA ALA A 118 -2.16 6.51 5.73
C ALA A 118 -2.71 7.95 5.65
N LEU A 119 -1.86 8.96 5.72
CA LEU A 119 -2.24 10.37 5.53
C LEU A 119 -2.86 10.61 4.15
N TYR A 120 -2.25 10.06 3.10
CA TYR A 120 -2.78 10.17 1.73
C TYR A 120 -4.19 9.58 1.62
N TYR A 121 -4.39 8.34 2.07
CA TYR A 121 -5.70 7.69 2.01
C TYR A 121 -6.74 8.32 2.94
N ALA A 122 -6.31 9.03 3.98
CA ALA A 122 -7.16 9.87 4.83
C ALA A 122 -7.52 11.23 4.18
N GLY A 123 -7.12 11.48 2.91
CA GLY A 123 -7.38 12.72 2.19
C GLY A 123 -6.44 13.88 2.54
N ARG A 124 -5.35 13.62 3.27
CA ARG A 124 -4.38 14.63 3.75
C ARG A 124 -3.11 14.62 2.87
N ALA A 125 -3.31 14.84 1.56
CA ALA A 125 -2.26 14.67 0.55
C ALA A 125 -1.02 15.56 0.78
N ASP A 126 -1.19 16.80 1.22
CA ASP A 126 -0.06 17.71 1.48
C ASP A 126 0.79 17.23 2.66
N GLU A 127 0.15 16.77 3.72
CA GLU A 127 0.85 16.21 4.88
C GLU A 127 1.54 14.89 4.54
N ALA A 128 0.91 14.10 3.66
CA ALA A 128 1.53 12.87 3.15
C ALA A 128 2.84 13.18 2.41
N LEU A 129 2.84 14.17 1.52
CA LEU A 129 4.06 14.58 0.79
C LEU A 129 5.16 15.06 1.75
N VAL A 130 4.83 15.87 2.75
CA VAL A 130 5.79 16.30 3.79
C VAL A 130 6.37 15.11 4.55
N GLN A 131 5.54 14.10 4.86
CA GLN A 131 6.02 12.91 5.57
C GLN A 131 6.85 11.99 4.65
N PHE A 132 6.50 11.87 3.36
CA PHE A 132 7.33 11.17 2.39
C PHE A 132 8.70 11.82 2.21
N ASP A 133 8.79 13.15 2.23
CA ASP A 133 10.06 13.87 2.18
C ASP A 133 10.95 13.49 3.38
N LYS A 134 10.38 13.32 4.58
CA LYS A 134 11.12 12.81 5.74
C LYS A 134 11.60 11.37 5.50
N SER A 135 10.78 10.52 4.88
CA SER A 135 11.19 9.16 4.51
C SER A 135 12.38 9.17 3.55
N LEU A 136 12.36 10.02 2.54
CA LEU A 136 13.48 10.18 1.60
C LEU A 136 14.72 10.84 2.21
N ALA A 137 14.56 11.64 3.28
CA ALA A 137 15.69 12.15 4.03
C ALA A 137 16.41 11.04 4.82
N LEU A 138 15.70 10.00 5.22
CA LEU A 138 16.26 8.81 5.88
C LEU A 138 16.88 7.84 4.86
N ASP A 139 16.18 7.57 3.76
CA ASP A 139 16.65 6.75 2.66
C ASP A 139 16.24 7.38 1.30
N PRO A 140 17.17 8.08 0.64
CA PRO A 140 16.90 8.77 -0.63
C PRO A 140 16.48 7.86 -1.78
N LYS A 141 16.73 6.55 -1.69
CA LYS A 141 16.41 5.54 -2.71
C LYS A 141 15.29 4.59 -2.29
N HIS A 142 14.56 4.90 -1.22
CA HIS A 142 13.47 4.05 -0.76
C HIS A 142 12.38 3.94 -1.82
N ALA A 143 12.36 2.81 -2.50
CA ALA A 143 11.54 2.60 -3.69
C ALA A 143 10.05 2.80 -3.45
N GLN A 144 9.52 2.27 -2.33
CA GLN A 144 8.11 2.41 -1.98
C GLN A 144 7.72 3.87 -1.76
N THR A 145 8.58 4.66 -1.13
CA THR A 145 8.36 6.11 -0.94
C THR A 145 8.29 6.83 -2.29
N LEU A 146 9.28 6.60 -3.16
CA LEU A 146 9.30 7.20 -4.50
C LEU A 146 8.06 6.81 -5.31
N PHE A 147 7.65 5.54 -5.27
CA PHE A 147 6.45 5.08 -5.93
C PHE A 147 5.20 5.82 -5.44
N ASN A 148 5.02 5.89 -4.10
CA ASN A 148 3.86 6.51 -3.48
C ASN A 148 3.79 8.02 -3.70
N ILE A 149 4.92 8.74 -3.68
CA ILE A 149 4.96 10.16 -4.05
C ILE A 149 4.40 10.37 -5.46
N GLY A 150 4.80 9.54 -6.42
CA GLY A 150 4.29 9.62 -7.79
C GLY A 150 2.77 9.41 -7.86
N ILE A 151 2.23 8.46 -7.08
CA ILE A 151 0.77 8.26 -6.95
C ILE A 151 0.10 9.53 -6.42
N VAL A 152 0.58 10.08 -5.30
CA VAL A 152 -0.02 11.27 -4.68
C VAL A 152 0.02 12.48 -5.63
N LYS A 153 1.15 12.68 -6.32
CA LYS A 153 1.29 13.77 -7.31
C LYS A 153 0.30 13.61 -8.45
N ARG A 154 0.18 12.42 -9.02
CA ARG A 154 -0.76 12.14 -10.11
C ARG A 154 -2.22 12.30 -9.68
N ASP A 155 -2.61 11.65 -8.57
CA ASP A 155 -4.01 11.41 -8.26
C ASP A 155 -4.62 12.49 -7.35
N ALA A 156 -3.85 13.03 -6.41
CA ALA A 156 -4.34 14.01 -5.44
C ALA A 156 -3.92 15.45 -5.78
N LYS A 157 -2.75 15.63 -6.38
CA LYS A 157 -2.22 16.96 -6.69
C LYS A 157 -2.45 17.37 -8.14
N ASN A 158 -2.94 16.47 -8.99
CA ASN A 158 -3.08 16.68 -10.44
C ASN A 158 -1.78 17.23 -11.06
N ASP A 159 -0.63 16.69 -10.58
CA ASP A 159 0.72 17.03 -11.02
C ASP A 159 1.33 15.85 -11.82
N PRO A 160 0.91 15.67 -13.08
CA PRO A 160 1.42 14.55 -13.88
C PRO A 160 2.91 14.67 -14.17
N GLN A 161 3.44 15.88 -14.33
CA GLN A 161 4.86 16.09 -14.60
C GLN A 161 5.70 15.72 -13.37
N GLY A 162 5.28 16.13 -12.19
CA GLY A 162 5.95 15.74 -10.95
C GLY A 162 5.88 14.22 -10.70
N ALA A 163 4.79 13.57 -11.07
CA ALA A 163 4.68 12.10 -10.99
C ALA A 163 5.66 11.42 -11.95
N ILE A 164 5.75 11.90 -13.21
CA ILE A 164 6.71 11.41 -14.20
C ILE A 164 8.14 11.50 -13.66
N MET A 165 8.55 12.68 -13.18
CA MET A 165 9.90 12.90 -12.67
C MET A 165 10.26 11.94 -11.52
N VAL A 166 9.35 11.73 -10.58
CA VAL A 166 9.60 10.85 -9.42
C VAL A 166 9.68 9.38 -9.83
N TRP A 167 8.80 8.93 -10.73
CA TRP A 167 8.85 7.55 -11.20
C TRP A 167 10.03 7.25 -12.13
N GLU A 168 10.50 8.23 -12.91
CA GLU A 168 11.77 8.12 -13.66
C GLU A 168 12.96 7.98 -12.71
N ARG A 169 12.99 8.80 -11.64
CA ARG A 169 13.97 8.69 -10.58
C ARG A 169 13.93 7.32 -9.90
N LEU A 170 12.74 6.79 -9.58
CA LEU A 170 12.59 5.45 -9.02
C LEU A 170 13.27 4.40 -9.90
N LEU A 171 12.99 4.41 -11.22
CA LEU A 171 13.56 3.44 -12.16
C LEU A 171 15.06 3.61 -12.40
N ALA A 172 15.58 4.83 -12.21
CA ALA A 172 17.01 5.10 -12.31
C ALA A 172 17.77 4.69 -11.04
N ASP A 173 17.22 4.99 -9.87
CA ASP A 173 17.85 4.73 -8.58
C ASP A 173 17.72 3.25 -8.14
N VAL A 174 16.63 2.57 -8.56
CA VAL A 174 16.29 1.18 -8.20
C VAL A 174 15.88 0.40 -9.47
N PRO A 175 16.84 0.07 -10.36
CA PRO A 175 16.53 -0.55 -11.65
C PRO A 175 15.90 -1.95 -11.55
N ASP A 176 16.13 -2.66 -10.45
CA ASP A 176 15.59 -3.98 -10.10
C ASP A 176 14.31 -3.91 -9.24
N TYR A 177 13.67 -2.73 -9.20
CA TYR A 177 12.38 -2.57 -8.50
C TYR A 177 11.37 -3.62 -9.00
N PRO A 178 10.75 -4.44 -8.13
CA PRO A 178 9.90 -5.55 -8.53
C PRO A 178 8.77 -5.15 -9.48
N ASP A 179 8.16 -3.97 -9.26
CA ASP A 179 7.07 -3.44 -10.06
C ASP A 179 7.54 -2.48 -11.19
N ALA A 180 8.81 -2.51 -11.59
CA ALA A 180 9.37 -1.61 -12.60
C ALA A 180 8.61 -1.64 -13.93
N ALA A 181 8.10 -2.81 -14.35
CA ALA A 181 7.29 -2.93 -15.56
C ALA A 181 5.98 -2.13 -15.44
N LYS A 182 5.30 -2.22 -14.31
CA LYS A 182 4.08 -1.47 -14.02
C LYS A 182 4.34 0.04 -14.03
N VAL A 183 5.45 0.48 -13.41
CA VAL A 183 5.83 1.90 -13.40
C VAL A 183 6.10 2.41 -14.81
N ARG A 184 6.77 1.64 -15.68
CA ARG A 184 7.00 2.01 -17.10
C ARG A 184 5.69 2.16 -17.87
N THR A 185 4.72 1.28 -17.65
CA THR A 185 3.38 1.39 -18.25
C THR A 185 2.69 2.66 -17.81
N MET A 186 2.66 2.94 -16.49
CA MET A 186 2.06 4.16 -15.95
C MET A 186 2.73 5.43 -16.48
N LEU A 187 4.05 5.44 -16.64
CA LEU A 187 4.79 6.53 -17.28
C LEU A 187 4.37 6.75 -18.73
N THR A 188 4.24 5.67 -19.50
CA THR A 188 3.82 5.75 -20.90
C THR A 188 2.43 6.34 -21.05
N GLU A 189 1.47 5.84 -20.27
CA GLU A 189 0.09 6.34 -20.26
C GLU A 189 0.02 7.80 -19.85
N LEU A 190 0.77 8.19 -18.82
CA LEU A 190 0.73 9.55 -18.30
C LEU A 190 1.33 10.55 -19.30
N ARG A 191 2.42 10.18 -20.00
CA ARG A 191 3.03 10.99 -21.06
C ARG A 191 2.09 11.17 -22.25
N GLN A 192 1.38 10.11 -22.66
CA GLN A 192 0.39 10.21 -23.75
C GLN A 192 -0.74 11.18 -23.39
N LYS A 193 -1.25 11.13 -22.15
CA LYS A 193 -2.30 12.04 -21.68
C LYS A 193 -1.81 13.51 -21.63
N THR A 194 -0.55 13.73 -21.33
CA THR A 194 -0.01 15.10 -21.21
C THR A 194 0.45 15.69 -22.55
N SER A 195 0.64 14.86 -23.58
CA SER A 195 1.02 15.31 -24.93
C SER A 195 -0.19 15.64 -25.82
N HIS A 196 -1.41 15.27 -25.42
CA HIS A 196 -2.65 15.52 -26.15
C HIS A 196 -3.67 16.18 -25.18
N PRO A 197 -3.52 17.51 -24.89
CA PRO A 197 -4.41 18.22 -23.98
C PRO A 197 -5.82 18.43 -24.56
#